data_c8b58d6c3048dbd4da487f07bc8c885f
#
_entry.id   c8b58d6c3048dbd4da487f07bc8c885f
#
_cell.length_a   1.000
_cell.length_b   1.000
_cell.length_c   1.000
_cell.angle_alpha   90.00
_cell.angle_beta   90.00
_cell.angle_gamma   90.00
#
_symmetry.space_group_name_H-M   'P 1'
#
loop_
_entity.id
_entity.type
_entity.pdbx_description
1 polymer ?
#
loop_
_entity_poly.entity_id
_entity_poly.type
_entity_poly.pdbx_seq_one_letter_code
_entity_poly.pdbx_strand_id
1 'polypeptide(L)'
;MSALIVVFLQNLPEAGWDMGASLVRMVLAYLLSLAFAITYGYFAATSRVAERILLPILDILQSVPIMGFFPVAIVFFVSLTGPQSIVGPNFAAVFLIFTSMSWNMAFGVYESVKSLPGDLKEVSDSMGLRGWQRARRLFLPSTANRLVYNSVLSWTAGWYYLVTSEIFSTYTTTIALPGIGTYLLRAAAGGNPGTILAGVFVLVLVIMLLNFLLWRPLSKWAEKYRYDVSPSGEAGELPGAAADRRASRIVGRAFVRGASVVRRPLTRLGERTLGALARQPSPTPELVPSKKSHMIARNSLHYLALGIILVVGWLLLIVLGVGVYSTYTSPISPTALHYIRLIPLALAFSAGRVFLAYLVSLAIAFPLALWIFRSRRGTRFGMPVIQVIASIPATALFPLFLFSLKDVIGTESAVIFVVVTGMLWYLFFNLYSGLRTIPPDLEEAARSMGLKGRPYYRKLVLPGTFAAFVTGSITALGGGWNTLVIAEYLSYGNQHISVLGLGELIDLGVFAPPTGIAGGFPLMVTALLTLTLTVVVVNKLIWRPLYRIATEKYRYD
;
A
#
# COMPACT_ATOMS: atom_id res chain seq x y z
N MET A 1 20.36 -29.97 11.36
CA MET A 1 20.34 -28.59 11.96
C MET A 1 21.62 -27.81 11.66
N SER A 2 22.83 -28.37 11.77
CA SER A 2 24.10 -27.70 11.44
C SER A 2 24.19 -27.21 9.97
N ALA A 3 23.84 -28.06 9.00
CA ALA A 3 23.88 -27.70 7.57
C ALA A 3 22.94 -26.52 7.22
N LEU A 4 21.75 -26.49 7.78
CA LEU A 4 20.78 -25.39 7.55
C LEU A 4 21.33 -24.06 8.09
N ILE A 5 21.94 -24.06 9.28
CA ILE A 5 22.54 -22.87 9.89
C ILE A 5 23.71 -22.36 9.05
N VAL A 6 24.55 -23.26 8.54
CA VAL A 6 25.69 -22.89 7.69
C VAL A 6 25.21 -22.24 6.41
N VAL A 7 24.24 -22.86 5.70
CA VAL A 7 23.66 -22.29 4.48
C VAL A 7 23.00 -20.95 4.77
N PHE A 8 22.24 -20.83 5.87
CA PHE A 8 21.65 -19.57 6.30
C PHE A 8 22.70 -18.46 6.47
N LEU A 9 23.77 -18.71 7.22
CA LEU A 9 24.83 -17.71 7.46
C LEU A 9 25.59 -17.32 6.19
N GLN A 10 25.85 -18.28 5.30
CA GLN A 10 26.54 -18.04 4.04
C GLN A 10 25.74 -17.16 3.08
N ASN A 11 24.42 -17.21 3.14
CA ASN A 11 23.54 -16.44 2.25
C ASN A 11 23.13 -15.06 2.80
N LEU A 12 23.43 -14.73 4.06
CA LEU A 12 23.10 -13.42 4.65
C LEU A 12 23.74 -12.24 3.91
N PRO A 13 25.02 -12.28 3.46
CA PRO A 13 25.60 -11.14 2.74
C PRO A 13 24.92 -10.85 1.41
N GLU A 14 24.59 -11.88 0.62
CA GLU A 14 23.87 -11.73 -0.66
C GLU A 14 22.46 -11.16 -0.43
N ALA A 15 21.70 -11.74 0.51
CA ALA A 15 20.39 -11.23 0.88
C ALA A 15 20.44 -9.77 1.38
N GLY A 16 21.51 -9.38 2.10
CA GLY A 16 21.74 -8.03 2.55
C GLY A 16 22.03 -7.04 1.41
N TRP A 17 22.81 -7.45 0.41
CA TRP A 17 23.08 -6.66 -0.78
C TRP A 17 21.81 -6.43 -1.63
N ASP A 18 21.08 -7.50 -1.91
CA ASP A 18 19.81 -7.44 -2.65
C ASP A 18 18.77 -6.59 -1.91
N MET A 19 18.74 -6.67 -0.57
CA MET A 19 17.91 -5.80 0.26
C MET A 19 18.30 -4.32 0.14
N GLY A 20 19.59 -4.01 0.02
CA GLY A 20 20.08 -2.66 -0.21
C GLY A 20 19.54 -2.08 -1.53
N ALA A 21 19.58 -2.85 -2.61
CA ALA A 21 19.03 -2.44 -3.92
C ALA A 21 17.52 -2.20 -3.85
N SER A 22 16.79 -3.06 -3.15
CA SER A 22 15.35 -2.89 -2.89
C SER A 22 15.05 -1.60 -2.13
N LEU A 23 15.82 -1.29 -1.09
CA LEU A 23 15.66 -0.07 -0.30
C LEU A 23 15.86 1.20 -1.12
N VAL A 24 16.81 1.22 -2.04
CA VAL A 24 17.03 2.39 -2.92
C VAL A 24 15.77 2.66 -3.76
N ARG A 25 15.17 1.63 -4.38
CA ARG A 25 13.92 1.77 -5.15
C ARG A 25 12.77 2.26 -4.28
N MET A 26 12.65 1.69 -3.08
CA MET A 26 11.61 2.04 -2.11
C MET A 26 11.70 3.51 -1.70
N VAL A 27 12.90 4.00 -1.38
CA VAL A 27 13.15 5.38 -0.99
C VAL A 27 12.88 6.34 -2.15
N LEU A 28 13.35 6.03 -3.35
CA LEU A 28 13.08 6.86 -4.54
C LEU A 28 11.59 6.97 -4.82
N ALA A 29 10.86 5.84 -4.81
CA ALA A 29 9.42 5.83 -5.01
C ALA A 29 8.68 6.62 -3.92
N TYR A 30 9.11 6.50 -2.65
CA TYR A 30 8.54 7.25 -1.55
C TYR A 30 8.74 8.75 -1.68
N LEU A 31 9.94 9.20 -2.05
CA LEU A 31 10.22 10.62 -2.24
C LEU A 31 9.38 11.22 -3.38
N LEU A 32 9.21 10.48 -4.48
CA LEU A 32 8.32 10.87 -5.57
C LEU A 32 6.86 10.93 -5.11
N SER A 33 6.41 9.92 -4.34
CA SER A 33 5.05 9.88 -3.78
C SER A 33 4.79 11.02 -2.81
N LEU A 34 5.76 11.35 -1.97
CA LEU A 34 5.67 12.46 -1.02
C LEU A 34 5.55 13.81 -1.76
N ALA A 35 6.39 14.04 -2.76
CA ALA A 35 6.34 15.26 -3.57
C ALA A 35 5.00 15.38 -4.31
N PHE A 36 4.54 14.29 -4.94
CA PHE A 36 3.23 14.22 -5.59
C PHE A 36 2.08 14.48 -4.61
N ALA A 37 2.06 13.80 -3.47
CA ALA A 37 0.98 13.89 -2.50
C ALA A 37 0.82 15.29 -1.92
N ILE A 38 1.94 15.95 -1.57
CA ILE A 38 1.91 17.32 -1.05
C ILE A 38 1.37 18.28 -2.12
N THR A 39 1.86 18.17 -3.35
CA THR A 39 1.43 19.06 -4.43
C THR A 39 -0.01 18.81 -4.82
N TYR A 40 -0.37 17.58 -5.13
CA TYR A 40 -1.71 17.19 -5.55
C TYR A 40 -2.78 17.49 -4.50
N GLY A 41 -2.56 17.04 -3.25
CA GLY A 41 -3.47 17.26 -2.15
C GLY A 41 -3.66 18.73 -1.79
N TYR A 42 -2.58 19.53 -1.83
CA TYR A 42 -2.66 20.97 -1.61
C TYR A 42 -3.51 21.67 -2.68
N PHE A 43 -3.30 21.37 -3.97
CA PHE A 43 -4.08 21.97 -5.05
C PHE A 43 -5.54 21.54 -5.00
N ALA A 44 -5.82 20.26 -4.79
CA ALA A 44 -7.17 19.76 -4.62
C ALA A 44 -7.90 20.45 -3.46
N ALA A 45 -7.19 20.75 -2.35
CA ALA A 45 -7.80 21.36 -1.18
C ALA A 45 -8.01 22.89 -1.28
N THR A 46 -7.18 23.60 -2.07
CA THR A 46 -7.17 25.07 -2.11
C THR A 46 -7.93 25.68 -3.28
N SER A 47 -8.29 24.92 -4.30
CA SER A 47 -9.02 25.38 -5.48
C SER A 47 -10.29 24.56 -5.70
N ARG A 48 -11.47 25.20 -5.74
CA ARG A 48 -12.75 24.52 -6.03
C ARG A 48 -12.79 23.85 -7.41
N VAL A 49 -12.11 24.43 -8.40
CA VAL A 49 -12.01 23.85 -9.75
C VAL A 49 -11.11 22.63 -9.74
N ALA A 50 -9.93 22.73 -9.12
CA ALA A 50 -9.01 21.62 -8.97
C ALA A 50 -9.66 20.47 -8.17
N GLU A 51 -10.38 20.75 -7.10
CA GLU A 51 -11.10 19.76 -6.30
C GLU A 51 -12.08 18.92 -7.15
N ARG A 52 -12.91 19.59 -7.97
CA ARG A 52 -13.91 18.93 -8.83
C ARG A 52 -13.29 18.02 -9.89
N ILE A 53 -12.05 18.27 -10.28
CA ILE A 53 -11.34 17.51 -11.32
C ILE A 53 -10.43 16.46 -10.68
N LEU A 54 -9.59 16.88 -9.72
CA LEU A 54 -8.55 16.03 -9.18
C LEU A 54 -9.11 14.91 -8.29
N LEU A 55 -10.12 15.18 -7.45
CA LEU A 55 -10.67 14.12 -6.59
C LEU A 55 -11.30 12.95 -7.37
N PRO A 56 -12.17 13.17 -8.38
CA PRO A 56 -12.65 12.06 -9.20
C PRO A 56 -11.55 11.31 -9.94
N ILE A 57 -10.51 11.99 -10.41
CA ILE A 57 -9.35 11.34 -11.04
C ILE A 57 -8.63 10.44 -10.02
N LEU A 58 -8.39 10.95 -8.80
CA LEU A 58 -7.77 10.19 -7.73
C LEU A 58 -8.60 8.95 -7.37
N ASP A 59 -9.93 9.09 -7.26
CA ASP A 59 -10.86 8.00 -6.97
C ASP A 59 -10.83 6.90 -8.05
N ILE A 60 -10.76 7.31 -9.32
CA ILE A 60 -10.67 6.36 -10.43
C ILE A 60 -9.32 5.64 -10.40
N LEU A 61 -8.22 6.40 -10.31
CA LEU A 61 -6.87 5.83 -10.36
C LEU A 61 -6.59 4.86 -9.22
N GLN A 62 -7.06 5.16 -8.00
CA GLN A 62 -6.90 4.23 -6.87
C GLN A 62 -7.79 2.98 -6.98
N SER A 63 -8.87 3.04 -7.77
CA SER A 63 -9.76 1.89 -7.99
C SER A 63 -9.20 0.89 -9.00
N VAL A 64 -8.23 1.29 -9.82
CA VAL A 64 -7.59 0.40 -10.79
C VAL A 64 -6.61 -0.53 -10.06
N PRO A 65 -6.70 -1.87 -10.24
CA PRO A 65 -5.73 -2.79 -9.66
C PRO A 65 -4.32 -2.50 -10.21
N ILE A 66 -3.41 -2.10 -9.31
CA ILE A 66 -2.06 -1.64 -9.68
C ILE A 66 -1.28 -2.75 -10.41
N MET A 67 -1.45 -4.00 -9.98
CA MET A 67 -0.80 -5.14 -10.62
C MET A 67 -1.27 -5.38 -12.05
N GLY A 68 -2.52 -5.03 -12.37
CA GLY A 68 -3.05 -5.21 -13.71
C GLY A 68 -2.37 -4.34 -14.77
N PHE A 69 -1.94 -3.13 -14.45
CA PHE A 69 -1.25 -2.26 -15.41
C PHE A 69 0.29 -2.32 -15.35
N PHE A 70 0.84 -3.03 -14.38
CA PHE A 70 2.29 -3.14 -14.25
C PHE A 70 3.00 -3.73 -15.48
N PRO A 71 2.49 -4.80 -16.12
CA PRO A 71 3.07 -5.31 -17.36
C PRO A 71 3.15 -4.25 -18.46
N VAL A 72 2.12 -3.41 -18.60
CA VAL A 72 2.13 -2.30 -19.58
C VAL A 72 3.22 -1.29 -19.24
N ALA A 73 3.39 -0.97 -17.97
CA ALA A 73 4.43 -0.06 -17.50
C ALA A 73 5.85 -0.62 -17.80
N ILE A 74 6.07 -1.93 -17.59
CA ILE A 74 7.35 -2.56 -17.95
C ILE A 74 7.62 -2.41 -19.46
N VAL A 75 6.67 -2.81 -20.32
CA VAL A 75 6.82 -2.71 -21.77
C VAL A 75 7.13 -1.27 -22.17
N PHE A 76 6.42 -0.30 -21.60
CA PHE A 76 6.64 1.12 -21.87
C PHE A 76 8.06 1.58 -21.49
N PHE A 77 8.51 1.35 -20.27
CA PHE A 77 9.83 1.80 -19.83
C PHE A 77 10.97 1.04 -20.49
N VAL A 78 10.80 -0.25 -20.79
CA VAL A 78 11.79 -1.06 -21.52
C VAL A 78 11.89 -0.59 -22.98
N SER A 79 10.79 -0.24 -23.62
CA SER A 79 10.81 0.29 -24.99
C SER A 79 11.56 1.62 -25.10
N LEU A 80 11.52 2.45 -24.05
CA LEU A 80 12.25 3.72 -24.00
C LEU A 80 13.75 3.56 -23.77
N THR A 81 14.17 2.52 -23.05
CA THR A 81 15.57 2.36 -22.59
C THR A 81 16.33 1.25 -23.32
N GLY A 82 15.62 0.45 -24.09
CA GLY A 82 16.14 -0.73 -24.77
C GLY A 82 16.03 -2.02 -23.96
N PRO A 83 15.86 -3.17 -24.61
CA PRO A 83 15.56 -4.46 -23.97
C PRO A 83 16.70 -5.02 -23.12
N GLN A 84 17.95 -4.58 -23.34
CA GLN A 84 19.13 -5.01 -22.57
C GLN A 84 19.48 -4.03 -21.44
N SER A 85 18.70 -2.96 -21.24
CA SER A 85 18.96 -1.96 -20.21
C SER A 85 18.26 -2.33 -18.89
N ILE A 86 19.02 -2.32 -17.79
CA ILE A 86 18.46 -2.48 -16.43
C ILE A 86 17.63 -1.26 -15.99
N VAL A 87 17.75 -0.14 -16.72
CA VAL A 87 17.13 1.15 -16.37
C VAL A 87 15.62 1.09 -16.52
N GLY A 88 15.11 0.53 -17.62
CA GLY A 88 13.68 0.40 -17.88
C GLY A 88 12.92 -0.37 -16.80
N PRO A 89 13.33 -1.60 -16.48
CA PRO A 89 12.73 -2.37 -15.40
C PRO A 89 12.79 -1.67 -14.03
N ASN A 90 13.90 -0.95 -13.72
CA ASN A 90 13.99 -0.17 -12.50
C ASN A 90 12.99 0.99 -12.47
N PHE A 91 12.80 1.72 -13.57
CA PHE A 91 11.78 2.78 -13.65
C PHE A 91 10.37 2.21 -13.54
N ALA A 92 10.08 1.08 -14.18
CA ALA A 92 8.79 0.41 -14.03
C ALA A 92 8.52 0.00 -12.56
N ALA A 93 9.52 -0.57 -11.88
CA ALA A 93 9.42 -0.95 -10.48
C ALA A 93 9.19 0.28 -9.57
N VAL A 94 9.98 1.35 -9.73
CA VAL A 94 9.81 2.60 -8.98
C VAL A 94 8.44 3.22 -9.25
N PHE A 95 7.96 3.20 -10.50
CA PHE A 95 6.65 3.72 -10.88
C PHE A 95 5.50 2.92 -10.22
N LEU A 96 5.60 1.59 -10.18
CA LEU A 96 4.62 0.73 -9.51
C LEU A 96 4.53 1.04 -8.01
N ILE A 97 5.69 1.10 -7.34
CA ILE A 97 5.76 1.42 -5.92
C ILE A 97 5.22 2.84 -5.67
N PHE A 98 5.60 3.81 -6.50
CA PHE A 98 5.11 5.18 -6.46
C PHE A 98 3.57 5.24 -6.54
N THR A 99 2.95 4.56 -7.51
CA THR A 99 1.50 4.55 -7.66
C THR A 99 0.81 3.92 -6.45
N SER A 100 1.42 2.91 -5.82
CA SER A 100 0.86 2.28 -4.63
C SER A 100 0.84 3.17 -3.39
N MET A 101 1.78 4.11 -3.30
CA MET A 101 1.94 4.99 -2.13
C MET A 101 1.21 6.32 -2.27
N SER A 102 1.10 6.84 -3.49
CA SER A 102 0.74 8.24 -3.76
C SER A 102 -0.68 8.59 -3.33
N TRP A 103 -1.63 7.70 -3.55
CA TRP A 103 -3.06 8.01 -3.39
C TRP A 103 -3.45 8.27 -1.93
N ASN A 104 -3.08 7.39 -1.02
CA ASN A 104 -3.37 7.54 0.41
C ASN A 104 -2.74 8.81 0.99
N MET A 105 -1.50 9.10 0.57
CA MET A 105 -0.80 10.30 1.04
C MET A 105 -1.45 11.58 0.49
N ALA A 106 -1.88 11.58 -0.78
CA ALA A 106 -2.55 12.71 -1.41
C ALA A 106 -3.91 13.02 -0.74
N PHE A 107 -4.71 11.99 -0.46
CA PHE A 107 -5.93 12.14 0.33
C PHE A 107 -5.66 12.69 1.72
N GLY A 108 -4.64 12.17 2.41
CA GLY A 108 -4.27 12.65 3.73
C GLY A 108 -3.90 14.13 3.77
N VAL A 109 -3.20 14.62 2.75
CA VAL A 109 -2.89 16.06 2.60
C VAL A 109 -4.16 16.85 2.30
N TYR A 110 -4.97 16.40 1.35
CA TYR A 110 -6.25 17.05 1.00
C TYR A 110 -7.15 17.21 2.22
N GLU A 111 -7.42 16.13 2.94
CA GLU A 111 -8.26 16.14 4.13
C GLU A 111 -7.71 17.04 5.25
N SER A 112 -6.40 17.02 5.47
CA SER A 112 -5.76 17.87 6.48
C SER A 112 -5.97 19.35 6.21
N VAL A 113 -5.81 19.77 4.94
CA VAL A 113 -6.00 21.18 4.55
C VAL A 113 -7.47 21.60 4.60
N LYS A 114 -8.39 20.69 4.22
CA LYS A 114 -9.84 20.93 4.25
C LYS A 114 -10.39 21.03 5.67
N SER A 115 -9.93 20.17 6.57
CA SER A 115 -10.36 20.11 7.97
C SER A 115 -9.76 21.20 8.87
N LEU A 116 -8.93 22.09 8.34
CA LEU A 116 -8.39 23.21 9.11
C LEU A 116 -9.51 24.15 9.60
N PRO A 117 -9.55 24.47 10.92
CA PRO A 117 -10.48 25.41 11.48
C PRO A 117 -10.47 26.77 10.76
N GLY A 118 -11.64 27.39 10.62
CA GLY A 118 -11.80 28.72 10.02
C GLY A 118 -10.92 29.76 10.70
N ASP A 119 -10.92 29.75 12.03
CA ASP A 119 -10.16 30.67 12.87
C ASP A 119 -8.66 30.71 12.53
N LEU A 120 -8.04 29.53 12.29
CA LEU A 120 -6.63 29.47 11.88
C LEU A 120 -6.39 30.07 10.49
N LYS A 121 -7.40 29.96 9.61
CA LYS A 121 -7.33 30.58 8.26
C LYS A 121 -7.45 32.10 8.38
N GLU A 122 -8.36 32.59 9.24
CA GLU A 122 -8.57 34.01 9.50
C GLU A 122 -7.34 34.67 10.19
N VAL A 123 -6.78 34.00 11.20
CA VAL A 123 -5.51 34.43 11.84
C VAL A 123 -4.39 34.49 10.80
N SER A 124 -4.29 33.50 9.94
CA SER A 124 -3.29 33.51 8.85
C SER A 124 -3.46 34.67 7.89
N ASP A 125 -4.73 35.03 7.58
CA ASP A 125 -5.05 36.16 6.71
C ASP A 125 -4.77 37.52 7.39
N SER A 126 -5.10 37.65 8.70
CA SER A 126 -4.79 38.81 9.54
C SER A 126 -3.28 39.05 9.67
N MET A 127 -2.49 37.98 9.73
CA MET A 127 -1.01 38.05 9.74
C MET A 127 -0.42 38.35 8.35
N GLY A 128 -1.25 38.54 7.32
CA GLY A 128 -0.81 38.82 5.95
C GLY A 128 -0.11 37.65 5.27
N LEU A 129 -0.25 36.41 5.78
CA LEU A 129 0.37 35.23 5.19
C LEU A 129 -0.32 34.86 3.88
N ARG A 130 0.42 34.92 2.78
CA ARG A 130 -0.09 34.61 1.43
C ARG A 130 0.82 33.62 0.69
N GLY A 131 0.24 32.84 -0.22
CA GLY A 131 0.96 31.95 -1.12
C GLY A 131 1.88 30.98 -0.38
N TRP A 132 3.17 30.99 -0.69
CA TRP A 132 4.16 30.09 -0.11
C TRP A 132 4.34 30.23 1.41
N GLN A 133 4.24 31.46 1.94
CA GLN A 133 4.32 31.68 3.39
C GLN A 133 3.18 30.99 4.12
N ARG A 134 1.95 31.07 3.58
CA ARG A 134 0.78 30.37 4.13
C ARG A 134 0.93 28.85 4.00
N ALA A 135 1.41 28.36 2.85
CA ALA A 135 1.68 26.94 2.66
C ALA A 135 2.69 26.43 3.69
N ARG A 136 3.82 27.12 3.88
CA ARG A 136 4.91 26.70 4.78
C ARG A 136 4.57 26.83 6.26
N ARG A 137 3.86 27.90 6.68
CA ARG A 137 3.60 28.21 8.09
C ARG A 137 2.29 27.65 8.63
N LEU A 138 1.31 27.41 7.76
CA LEU A 138 0.00 26.88 8.15
C LEU A 138 -0.25 25.49 7.56
N PHE A 139 -0.28 25.33 6.23
CA PHE A 139 -0.74 24.11 5.61
C PHE A 139 0.22 22.93 5.79
N LEU A 140 1.52 23.08 5.52
CA LEU A 140 2.48 21.99 5.69
C LEU A 140 2.57 21.48 7.13
N PRO A 141 2.67 22.35 8.17
CA PRO A 141 2.62 21.85 9.55
C PRO A 141 1.31 21.13 9.89
N SER A 142 0.17 21.66 9.44
CA SER A 142 -1.12 21.03 9.72
C SER A 142 -1.31 19.67 9.06
N THR A 143 -0.64 19.41 7.93
CA THR A 143 -0.69 18.11 7.26
C THR A 143 0.24 17.08 7.90
N ALA A 144 1.23 17.50 8.70
CA ALA A 144 2.32 16.64 9.17
C ALA A 144 1.83 15.37 9.87
N ASN A 145 0.85 15.47 10.76
CA ASN A 145 0.35 14.32 11.50
C ASN A 145 -0.31 13.27 10.58
N ARG A 146 -1.26 13.68 9.74
CA ARG A 146 -1.94 12.79 8.79
C ARG A 146 -1.00 12.30 7.70
N LEU A 147 -0.10 13.15 7.22
CA LEU A 147 0.88 12.78 6.20
C LEU A 147 1.83 11.70 6.70
N VAL A 148 2.35 11.82 7.93
CA VAL A 148 3.21 10.78 8.53
C VAL A 148 2.42 9.49 8.74
N TYR A 149 1.18 9.57 9.24
CA TYR A 149 0.32 8.39 9.39
C TYR A 149 0.10 7.68 8.05
N ASN A 150 -0.32 8.41 7.02
CA ASN A 150 -0.54 7.84 5.69
C ASN A 150 0.79 7.36 5.04
N SER A 151 1.92 8.00 5.35
CA SER A 151 3.24 7.54 4.92
C SER A 151 3.59 6.17 5.49
N VAL A 152 3.31 5.92 6.77
CA VAL A 152 3.53 4.60 7.40
C VAL A 152 2.68 3.53 6.72
N LEU A 153 1.40 3.81 6.46
CA LEU A 153 0.51 2.89 5.76
C LEU A 153 0.98 2.64 4.33
N SER A 154 1.30 3.69 3.59
CA SER A 154 1.78 3.60 2.21
C SER A 154 3.12 2.89 2.11
N TRP A 155 4.04 3.12 3.06
CA TRP A 155 5.31 2.40 3.15
C TRP A 155 5.11 0.89 3.36
N THR A 156 4.16 0.52 4.22
CA THR A 156 3.81 -0.89 4.45
C THR A 156 3.24 -1.53 3.18
N ALA A 157 2.35 -0.84 2.47
CA ALA A 157 1.86 -1.30 1.18
C ALA A 157 3.00 -1.36 0.13
N GLY A 158 3.92 -0.41 0.17
CA GLY A 158 5.07 -0.34 -0.74
C GLY A 158 5.94 -1.59 -0.73
N TRP A 159 6.12 -2.25 0.41
CA TRP A 159 6.84 -3.52 0.47
C TRP A 159 6.20 -4.61 -0.38
N TYR A 160 4.88 -4.69 -0.38
CA TYR A 160 4.14 -5.62 -1.21
C TYR A 160 4.47 -5.40 -2.69
N TYR A 161 4.38 -4.16 -3.17
CA TYR A 161 4.58 -3.82 -4.57
C TYR A 161 6.05 -3.85 -4.99
N LEU A 162 6.97 -3.52 -4.08
CA LEU A 162 8.42 -3.63 -4.29
C LEU A 162 8.80 -5.08 -4.61
N VAL A 163 8.49 -6.00 -3.70
CA VAL A 163 8.82 -7.42 -3.86
C VAL A 163 8.19 -7.98 -5.14
N THR A 164 6.93 -7.64 -5.38
CA THR A 164 6.23 -8.04 -6.60
C THR A 164 6.91 -7.52 -7.85
N SER A 165 7.27 -6.23 -7.89
CA SER A 165 7.90 -5.64 -9.07
C SER A 165 9.25 -6.28 -9.40
N GLU A 166 10.00 -6.68 -8.39
CA GLU A 166 11.28 -7.38 -8.55
C GLU A 166 11.08 -8.80 -9.08
N ILE A 167 10.11 -9.53 -8.54
CA ILE A 167 9.71 -10.87 -9.04
C ILE A 167 9.28 -10.76 -10.51
N PHE A 168 8.38 -9.85 -10.81
CA PHE A 168 7.80 -9.68 -12.14
C PHE A 168 8.82 -9.27 -13.20
N SER A 169 9.69 -8.33 -12.88
CA SER A 169 10.73 -7.88 -13.82
C SER A 169 11.66 -9.01 -14.24
N THR A 170 11.84 -10.01 -13.37
CA THR A 170 12.69 -11.18 -13.67
C THR A 170 12.09 -12.07 -14.76
N TYR A 171 10.77 -12.09 -14.92
CA TYR A 171 10.11 -12.87 -15.99
C TYR A 171 10.02 -12.14 -17.31
N THR A 172 9.86 -10.82 -17.23
CA THR A 172 9.50 -9.98 -18.37
C THR A 172 10.70 -9.48 -19.14
N THR A 173 11.86 -9.52 -18.52
CA THR A 173 13.11 -9.04 -19.10
C THR A 173 14.19 -10.11 -19.00
N THR A 174 15.14 -10.09 -19.95
CA THR A 174 16.33 -10.94 -19.88
C THR A 174 17.25 -10.60 -18.71
N ILE A 175 16.96 -9.49 -18.00
CA ILE A 175 17.77 -8.95 -16.91
C ILE A 175 16.94 -9.00 -15.62
N ALA A 176 17.32 -9.88 -14.70
CA ALA A 176 16.76 -9.91 -13.36
C ALA A 176 17.18 -8.66 -12.57
N LEU A 177 16.21 -7.96 -11.98
CA LEU A 177 16.51 -6.85 -11.08
C LEU A 177 17.14 -7.39 -9.79
N PRO A 178 18.34 -6.93 -9.38
CA PRO A 178 18.88 -7.28 -8.08
C PRO A 178 17.96 -6.73 -6.98
N GLY A 179 17.49 -7.59 -6.09
CA GLY A 179 16.58 -7.20 -5.02
C GLY A 179 16.07 -8.37 -4.21
N ILE A 180 15.52 -8.08 -3.03
CA ILE A 180 15.06 -9.11 -2.09
C ILE A 180 13.94 -9.99 -2.66
N GLY A 181 13.07 -9.44 -3.55
CA GLY A 181 12.04 -10.20 -4.23
C GLY A 181 12.62 -11.24 -5.18
N THR A 182 13.57 -10.85 -6.01
CA THR A 182 14.29 -11.75 -6.93
C THR A 182 15.13 -12.77 -6.17
N TYR A 183 15.76 -12.36 -5.06
CA TYR A 183 16.48 -13.29 -4.17
C TYR A 183 15.53 -14.36 -3.63
N LEU A 184 14.39 -13.99 -3.06
CA LEU A 184 13.41 -14.94 -2.49
C LEU A 184 12.82 -15.86 -3.56
N LEU A 185 12.62 -15.36 -4.78
CA LEU A 185 12.16 -16.15 -5.91
C LEU A 185 13.20 -17.24 -6.27
N ARG A 186 14.47 -16.86 -6.43
CA ARG A 186 15.57 -17.80 -6.71
C ARG A 186 15.72 -18.82 -5.60
N ALA A 187 15.65 -18.39 -4.33
CA ALA A 187 15.75 -19.25 -3.17
C ALA A 187 14.60 -20.28 -3.11
N ALA A 188 13.36 -19.83 -3.42
CA ALA A 188 12.19 -20.72 -3.44
C ALA A 188 12.28 -21.76 -4.56
N ALA A 189 12.70 -21.35 -5.76
CA ALA A 189 12.90 -22.26 -6.90
C ALA A 189 14.03 -23.27 -6.67
N GLY A 190 15.08 -22.86 -5.95
CA GLY A 190 16.19 -23.75 -5.55
C GLY A 190 15.85 -24.71 -4.41
N GLY A 191 14.70 -24.53 -3.74
CA GLY A 191 14.20 -25.43 -2.71
C GLY A 191 15.05 -25.55 -1.44
N ASN A 192 16.03 -24.64 -1.23
CA ASN A 192 16.90 -24.70 -0.06
C ASN A 192 16.33 -23.87 1.10
N PRO A 193 15.88 -24.50 2.20
CA PRO A 193 15.28 -23.78 3.33
C PRO A 193 16.21 -22.76 3.99
N GLY A 194 17.52 -23.00 4.03
CA GLY A 194 18.49 -22.07 4.63
C GLY A 194 18.58 -20.75 3.85
N THR A 195 18.58 -20.81 2.52
CA THR A 195 18.59 -19.62 1.64
C THR A 195 17.29 -18.84 1.78
N ILE A 196 16.14 -19.52 1.78
CA ILE A 196 14.83 -18.87 1.97
C ILE A 196 14.77 -18.16 3.31
N LEU A 197 15.18 -18.83 4.39
CA LEU A 197 15.19 -18.26 5.74
C LEU A 197 16.12 -17.04 5.85
N ALA A 198 17.26 -17.02 5.16
CA ALA A 198 18.17 -15.88 5.13
C ALA A 198 17.48 -14.64 4.51
N GLY A 199 16.81 -14.79 3.37
CA GLY A 199 16.08 -13.72 2.72
C GLY A 199 14.92 -13.17 3.56
N VAL A 200 14.08 -14.08 4.10
CA VAL A 200 12.96 -13.69 4.97
C VAL A 200 13.47 -12.99 6.24
N PHE A 201 14.54 -13.51 6.86
CA PHE A 201 15.13 -12.90 8.05
C PHE A 201 15.64 -11.49 7.78
N VAL A 202 16.41 -11.27 6.71
CA VAL A 202 16.91 -9.94 6.32
C VAL A 202 15.76 -8.98 6.05
N LEU A 203 14.73 -9.41 5.32
CA LEU A 203 13.55 -8.61 5.04
C LEU A 203 12.84 -8.18 6.33
N VAL A 204 12.52 -9.13 7.21
CA VAL A 204 11.85 -8.85 8.50
C VAL A 204 12.71 -7.95 9.38
N LEU A 205 14.01 -8.21 9.46
CA LEU A 205 14.95 -7.40 10.23
C LEU A 205 14.94 -5.95 9.77
N VAL A 206 15.03 -5.70 8.45
CA VAL A 206 15.04 -4.34 7.88
C VAL A 206 13.70 -3.65 8.09
N ILE A 207 12.57 -4.32 7.88
CA ILE A 207 11.24 -3.77 8.17
C ILE A 207 11.14 -3.35 9.64
N MET A 208 11.58 -4.20 10.57
CA MET A 208 11.59 -3.89 12.00
C MET A 208 12.52 -2.72 12.32
N LEU A 209 13.73 -2.70 11.78
CA LEU A 209 14.69 -1.62 11.99
C LEU A 209 14.12 -0.27 11.52
N LEU A 210 13.55 -0.21 10.32
CA LEU A 210 12.92 1.01 9.78
C LEU A 210 11.73 1.45 10.62
N ASN A 211 10.92 0.52 11.09
CA ASN A 211 9.81 0.85 11.99
C ASN A 211 10.30 1.49 13.29
N PHE A 212 11.36 0.93 13.90
CA PHE A 212 11.90 1.44 15.17
C PHE A 212 12.73 2.71 15.02
N LEU A 213 13.55 2.81 13.98
CA LEU A 213 14.53 3.89 13.81
C LEU A 213 13.95 5.08 13.06
N LEU A 214 13.01 4.87 12.15
CA LEU A 214 12.45 5.91 11.30
C LEU A 214 10.99 6.23 11.67
N TRP A 215 10.08 5.26 11.55
CA TRP A 215 8.65 5.53 11.62
C TRP A 215 8.14 5.90 13.02
N ARG A 216 8.59 5.22 14.06
CA ARG A 216 8.19 5.55 15.45
C ARG A 216 8.66 6.93 15.90
N PRO A 217 9.92 7.35 15.70
CA PRO A 217 10.34 8.71 16.02
C PRO A 217 9.62 9.77 15.22
N LEU A 218 9.39 9.50 13.91
CA LEU A 218 8.69 10.42 13.02
C LEU A 218 7.22 10.59 13.43
N SER A 219 6.53 9.51 13.80
CA SER A 219 5.15 9.56 14.30
C SER A 219 5.05 10.36 15.60
N LYS A 220 5.98 10.15 16.56
CA LYS A 220 6.03 10.95 17.79
C LYS A 220 6.31 12.44 17.54
N TRP A 221 7.11 12.73 16.55
CA TRP A 221 7.35 14.12 16.14
C TRP A 221 6.09 14.74 15.53
N ALA A 222 5.39 13.99 14.69
CA ALA A 222 4.18 14.45 14.01
C ALA A 222 3.01 14.71 14.98
N GLU A 223 2.92 13.97 16.10
CA GLU A 223 1.92 14.20 17.17
C GLU A 223 1.93 15.64 17.71
N LYS A 224 3.08 16.34 17.65
CA LYS A 224 3.17 17.75 18.06
C LYS A 224 2.34 18.71 17.19
N TYR A 225 1.98 18.30 15.99
CA TYR A 225 1.21 19.07 15.02
C TYR A 225 -0.26 18.61 14.93
N ARG A 226 -0.73 17.87 15.93
CA ARG A 226 -2.11 17.42 16.01
C ARG A 226 -2.99 18.58 16.49
N TYR A 227 -3.92 19.00 15.65
CA TYR A 227 -4.96 19.98 15.97
C TYR A 227 -6.24 19.23 16.29
N ASP A 228 -6.48 18.89 17.55
CA ASP A 228 -7.75 18.30 17.98
C ASP A 228 -8.76 19.40 18.29
N VAL A 229 -9.79 19.50 17.50
CA VAL A 229 -10.97 20.36 17.73
C VAL A 229 -12.13 19.56 18.32
N SER A 230 -12.02 18.25 18.43
CA SER A 230 -13.08 17.38 18.96
C SER A 230 -12.59 16.52 20.11
N PRO A 231 -13.37 16.42 21.22
CA PRO A 231 -13.10 15.48 22.30
C PRO A 231 -13.34 14.01 21.91
N SER A 232 -13.94 13.76 20.75
CA SER A 232 -14.22 12.42 20.23
C SER A 232 -12.99 11.80 19.55
N GLY A 233 -12.43 10.83 20.23
CA GLY A 233 -11.19 10.10 19.94
C GLY A 233 -11.10 9.30 18.65
N GLU A 234 -11.14 9.94 17.50
CA GLU A 234 -10.95 9.29 16.19
C GLU A 234 -9.72 9.78 15.39
N ALA A 235 -8.65 10.16 16.08
CA ALA A 235 -7.36 10.08 15.43
C ALA A 235 -6.79 8.70 15.75
N GLY A 236 -6.83 7.81 14.77
CA GLY A 236 -6.37 6.45 14.91
C GLY A 236 -4.99 6.41 15.57
N GLU A 237 -4.93 5.96 16.82
CA GLU A 237 -3.67 5.48 17.36
C GLU A 237 -3.17 4.43 16.38
N LEU A 238 -1.92 4.57 15.95
CA LEU A 238 -1.25 3.52 15.16
C LEU A 238 -1.58 2.17 15.80
N PRO A 239 -2.06 1.17 15.03
CA PRO A 239 -2.38 -0.14 15.61
C PRO A 239 -1.17 -0.62 16.39
N GLY A 240 -1.27 -0.68 17.73
CA GLY A 240 -0.16 -1.07 18.60
C GLY A 240 0.39 0.00 19.55
N ALA A 241 0.05 1.27 19.44
CA ALA A 241 0.60 2.32 20.34
C ALA A 241 0.24 2.10 21.82
N ALA A 242 -0.94 1.57 22.12
CA ALA A 242 -1.37 1.30 23.50
C ALA A 242 -0.77 0.00 24.09
N ALA A 243 -0.59 -1.05 23.27
CA ALA A 243 0.06 -2.29 23.69
C ALA A 243 1.58 -2.10 23.87
N ASP A 244 2.16 -1.14 23.18
CA ASP A 244 3.60 -0.91 23.08
C ASP A 244 4.20 -0.25 24.33
N ARG A 245 3.42 0.44 25.17
CA ARG A 245 3.93 1.09 26.39
C ARG A 245 4.46 0.09 27.44
N ARG A 246 4.07 -1.19 27.38
CA ARG A 246 4.54 -2.23 28.30
C ARG A 246 5.48 -3.25 27.65
N ALA A 247 5.23 -3.66 26.41
CA ALA A 247 6.10 -4.60 25.68
C ALA A 247 7.45 -3.97 25.33
N SER A 248 7.48 -2.67 25.04
CA SER A 248 8.73 -1.93 24.75
C SER A 248 9.70 -1.88 25.93
N ARG A 249 9.22 -2.07 27.18
CA ARG A 249 10.09 -2.11 28.37
C ARG A 249 10.91 -3.40 28.50
N ILE A 250 10.46 -4.50 27.93
CA ILE A 250 11.12 -5.82 28.08
C ILE A 250 12.05 -6.10 26.89
N VAL A 251 11.58 -5.93 25.66
CA VAL A 251 12.39 -6.12 24.44
C VAL A 251 13.29 -4.91 24.19
N GLY A 252 12.80 -3.70 24.55
CA GLY A 252 13.52 -2.45 24.39
C GLY A 252 14.79 -2.33 25.27
N ARG A 253 14.86 -2.98 26.45
CA ARG A 253 16.06 -2.89 27.31
C ARG A 253 17.27 -3.64 26.78
N ALA A 254 17.07 -4.75 26.08
CA ALA A 254 18.16 -5.48 25.45
C ALA A 254 18.64 -4.82 24.16
N PHE A 255 17.71 -4.27 23.35
CA PHE A 255 18.00 -3.64 22.06
C PHE A 255 18.44 -2.18 22.19
N VAL A 256 17.93 -1.44 23.20
CA VAL A 256 18.21 0.00 23.42
C VAL A 256 19.66 0.25 23.85
N ARG A 257 20.35 -0.69 24.47
CA ARG A 257 21.79 -0.53 24.79
C ARG A 257 22.68 -0.54 23.54
N GLY A 258 22.35 -1.33 22.51
CA GLY A 258 23.08 -1.32 21.23
C GLY A 258 22.64 -0.19 20.29
N ALA A 259 21.33 0.09 20.24
CA ALA A 259 20.76 1.09 19.34
C ALA A 259 20.93 2.55 19.78
N SER A 260 21.31 2.81 21.03
CA SER A 260 21.55 4.16 21.54
C SER A 260 22.72 4.88 20.86
N VAL A 261 23.68 4.13 20.31
CA VAL A 261 24.82 4.69 19.58
C VAL A 261 24.39 5.21 18.20
N VAL A 262 23.46 4.54 17.54
CA VAL A 262 22.96 4.92 16.19
C VAL A 262 21.77 5.90 16.28
N ARG A 263 20.94 5.81 17.31
CA ARG A 263 19.75 6.64 17.51
C ARG A 263 20.04 8.13 17.78
N ARG A 264 21.11 8.43 18.54
CA ARG A 264 21.49 9.83 18.87
C ARG A 264 21.82 10.69 17.65
N PRO A 265 22.60 10.23 16.64
CA PRO A 265 22.86 11.02 15.44
C PRO A 265 21.61 11.15 14.54
N LEU A 266 20.77 10.12 14.40
CA LEU A 266 19.57 10.17 13.54
C LEU A 266 18.46 11.05 14.10
N THR A 267 18.22 11.04 15.42
CA THR A 267 17.28 12.00 16.03
C THR A 267 17.79 13.43 15.96
N ARG A 268 19.12 13.64 16.08
CA ARG A 268 19.74 14.96 15.90
C ARG A 268 19.72 15.41 14.44
N LEU A 269 19.85 14.48 13.48
CA LEU A 269 19.69 14.79 12.05
C LEU A 269 18.23 15.13 11.73
N GLY A 270 17.27 14.34 12.21
CA GLY A 270 15.84 14.62 12.08
C GLY A 270 15.43 15.93 12.75
N GLU A 271 15.93 16.22 13.96
CA GLU A 271 15.68 17.47 14.64
C GLU A 271 16.42 18.66 13.98
N ARG A 272 17.59 18.45 13.37
CA ARG A 272 18.31 19.49 12.63
C ARG A 272 17.68 19.77 11.26
N THR A 273 17.32 18.76 10.50
CA THR A 273 16.73 18.94 9.15
C THR A 273 15.28 19.39 9.21
N LEU A 274 14.46 18.77 10.07
CA LEU A 274 13.05 19.12 10.27
C LEU A 274 12.90 20.32 11.22
N GLY A 275 13.76 20.47 12.24
CA GLY A 275 13.81 21.62 13.09
C GLY A 275 14.35 22.89 12.39
N ALA A 276 15.21 22.76 11.37
CA ALA A 276 15.58 23.85 10.48
C ALA A 276 14.42 24.30 9.59
N LEU A 277 13.53 23.37 9.20
CA LEU A 277 12.27 23.67 8.50
C LEU A 277 11.22 24.30 9.43
N ALA A 278 11.27 24.01 10.74
CA ALA A 278 10.33 24.47 11.76
C ALA A 278 10.85 25.63 12.63
N ARG A 279 12.14 26.03 12.55
CA ARG A 279 12.65 27.20 13.26
C ARG A 279 11.94 28.45 12.77
N GLN A 280 11.10 28.99 13.61
CA GLN A 280 10.60 30.35 13.48
C GLN A 280 11.79 31.30 13.61
N PRO A 281 12.05 32.19 12.66
CA PRO A 281 12.81 33.38 12.96
C PRO A 281 11.97 34.21 13.91
N SER A 282 12.57 34.70 15.02
CA SER A 282 12.02 35.76 15.86
C SER A 282 11.53 36.91 14.97
N PRO A 283 10.41 37.57 15.34
CA PRO A 283 9.92 38.71 14.57
C PRO A 283 10.89 39.90 14.70
N THR A 284 11.86 39.96 13.83
CA THR A 284 12.52 41.24 13.54
C THR A 284 11.62 41.98 12.54
N PRO A 285 11.33 43.26 12.75
CA PRO A 285 10.58 44.07 11.80
C PRO A 285 11.51 44.36 10.59
N GLU A 286 11.47 43.49 9.62
CA GLU A 286 12.18 43.69 8.35
C GLU A 286 11.23 44.18 7.26
N LEU A 287 11.61 45.32 6.76
CA LEU A 287 11.35 45.97 5.48
C LEU A 287 10.54 45.10 4.48
N VAL A 288 9.44 45.64 4.05
CA VAL A 288 8.54 45.13 3.00
C VAL A 288 9.34 44.75 1.75
N PRO A 289 9.51 43.47 1.44
CA PRO A 289 10.18 43.09 0.20
C PRO A 289 9.29 43.41 -0.99
N SER A 290 9.93 43.95 -2.01
CA SER A 290 9.33 44.35 -3.29
C SER A 290 8.32 43.36 -3.85
N LYS A 291 7.13 43.81 -4.23
CA LYS A 291 6.00 43.07 -4.83
C LYS A 291 6.39 42.07 -5.95
N LYS A 292 7.51 42.31 -6.66
CA LYS A 292 7.95 41.49 -7.80
C LYS A 292 8.56 40.11 -7.40
N SER A 293 9.35 40.04 -6.31
CA SER A 293 10.01 38.79 -5.93
C SER A 293 9.03 37.73 -5.37
N HIS A 294 7.96 38.18 -4.71
CA HIS A 294 6.92 37.30 -4.20
C HIS A 294 6.03 36.68 -5.28
N MET A 295 5.86 37.38 -6.40
CA MET A 295 5.05 36.91 -7.53
C MET A 295 5.76 35.80 -8.30
N ILE A 296 7.09 35.88 -8.43
CA ILE A 296 7.91 34.88 -9.13
C ILE A 296 7.97 33.56 -8.30
N ALA A 297 8.23 33.65 -6.98
CA ALA A 297 8.27 32.47 -6.13
C ALA A 297 6.90 31.78 -5.95
N ARG A 298 5.80 32.55 -6.00
CA ARG A 298 4.43 32.03 -5.97
C ARG A 298 4.10 31.25 -7.25
N ASN A 299 4.55 31.76 -8.38
CA ASN A 299 4.29 31.12 -9.66
C ASN A 299 5.18 29.88 -9.86
N SER A 300 6.45 29.88 -9.40
CA SER A 300 7.35 28.74 -9.61
C SER A 300 6.88 27.47 -8.92
N LEU A 301 6.34 27.54 -7.70
CA LEU A 301 5.82 26.35 -7.02
C LEU A 301 4.53 25.83 -7.67
N HIS A 302 3.66 26.74 -8.13
CA HIS A 302 2.47 26.39 -8.91
C HIS A 302 2.87 25.70 -10.23
N TYR A 303 3.86 26.23 -10.93
CA TYR A 303 4.33 25.62 -12.19
C TYR A 303 5.05 24.28 -11.96
N LEU A 304 5.82 24.13 -10.87
CA LEU A 304 6.45 22.87 -10.51
C LEU A 304 5.41 21.80 -10.21
N ALA A 305 4.40 22.14 -9.43
CA ALA A 305 3.33 21.24 -9.06
C ALA A 305 2.45 20.85 -10.25
N LEU A 306 2.07 21.87 -11.05
CA LEU A 306 1.36 21.62 -12.30
C LEU A 306 2.21 20.76 -13.24
N GLY A 307 3.52 21.02 -13.31
CA GLY A 307 4.47 20.21 -14.08
C GLY A 307 4.50 18.75 -13.63
N ILE A 308 4.58 18.48 -12.33
CA ILE A 308 4.56 17.11 -11.79
C ILE A 308 3.22 16.42 -12.11
N ILE A 309 2.11 17.10 -11.90
CA ILE A 309 0.77 16.55 -12.20
C ILE A 309 0.63 16.28 -13.70
N LEU A 310 1.07 17.22 -14.54
CA LEU A 310 1.03 17.06 -15.99
C LEU A 310 1.95 15.94 -16.47
N VAL A 311 3.16 15.82 -15.93
CA VAL A 311 4.11 14.74 -16.29
C VAL A 311 3.55 13.38 -15.90
N VAL A 312 3.04 13.22 -14.68
CA VAL A 312 2.44 11.95 -14.23
C VAL A 312 1.17 11.64 -15.02
N GLY A 313 0.30 12.63 -15.22
CA GLY A 313 -0.91 12.50 -16.04
C GLY A 313 -0.58 12.17 -17.49
N TRP A 314 0.46 12.80 -18.05
CA TRP A 314 0.92 12.58 -19.41
C TRP A 314 1.56 11.20 -19.59
N LEU A 315 2.37 10.74 -18.62
CA LEU A 315 2.90 9.37 -18.60
C LEU A 315 1.77 8.33 -18.57
N LEU A 316 0.76 8.52 -17.72
CA LEU A 316 -0.40 7.65 -17.67
C LEU A 316 -1.19 7.67 -18.98
N LEU A 317 -1.40 8.85 -19.58
CA LEU A 317 -2.07 8.99 -20.88
C LEU A 317 -1.26 8.37 -22.02
N ILE A 318 0.07 8.47 -22.00
CA ILE A 318 0.94 7.81 -22.98
C ILE A 318 0.85 6.30 -22.83
N VAL A 319 0.97 5.77 -21.61
CA VAL A 319 0.85 4.32 -21.34
C VAL A 319 -0.50 3.80 -21.82
N LEU A 320 -1.59 4.51 -21.52
CA LEU A 320 -2.92 4.18 -22.02
C LEU A 320 -3.03 4.36 -23.54
N GLY A 321 -2.50 5.46 -24.08
CA GLY A 321 -2.55 5.78 -25.51
C GLY A 321 -1.74 4.81 -26.37
N VAL A 322 -0.55 4.45 -25.93
CA VAL A 322 0.27 3.39 -26.58
C VAL A 322 -0.48 2.06 -26.52
N GLY A 323 -1.11 1.75 -25.39
CA GLY A 323 -1.95 0.58 -25.23
C GLY A 323 -3.10 0.55 -26.24
N VAL A 324 -3.86 1.61 -26.33
CA VAL A 324 -4.98 1.74 -27.29
C VAL A 324 -4.48 1.74 -28.73
N TYR A 325 -3.46 2.53 -29.05
CA TYR A 325 -2.89 2.62 -30.41
C TYR A 325 -2.38 1.27 -30.89
N SER A 326 -1.59 0.54 -30.07
CA SER A 326 -1.07 -0.76 -30.46
C SER A 326 -2.17 -1.83 -30.53
N THR A 327 -3.26 -1.69 -29.78
CA THR A 327 -4.45 -2.56 -29.92
C THR A 327 -5.12 -2.37 -31.28
N TYR A 328 -5.16 -1.13 -31.80
CA TYR A 328 -5.77 -0.84 -33.09
C TYR A 328 -4.86 -1.15 -34.29
N THR A 329 -3.55 -1.05 -34.11
CA THR A 329 -2.58 -1.19 -35.23
C THR A 329 -1.94 -2.58 -35.32
N SER A 330 -1.96 -3.37 -34.25
CA SER A 330 -1.43 -4.72 -34.25
C SER A 330 -2.46 -5.70 -34.86
N PRO A 331 -2.07 -6.51 -35.85
CA PRO A 331 -2.97 -7.56 -36.33
C PRO A 331 -3.24 -8.56 -35.20
N ILE A 332 -4.51 -8.78 -34.91
CA ILE A 332 -4.92 -9.75 -33.91
C ILE A 332 -4.64 -11.15 -34.47
N SER A 333 -3.73 -11.87 -33.82
CA SER A 333 -3.46 -13.25 -34.22
C SER A 333 -4.68 -14.15 -33.94
N PRO A 334 -4.90 -15.22 -34.73
CA PRO A 334 -5.97 -16.17 -34.46
C PRO A 334 -5.92 -16.75 -33.05
N THR A 335 -4.71 -16.94 -32.51
CA THR A 335 -4.46 -17.42 -31.15
C THR A 335 -4.90 -16.38 -30.12
N ALA A 336 -4.55 -15.11 -30.30
CA ALA A 336 -5.00 -14.02 -29.41
C ALA A 336 -6.53 -13.89 -29.41
N LEU A 337 -7.17 -14.03 -30.59
CA LEU A 337 -8.62 -13.99 -30.71
C LEU A 337 -9.30 -15.15 -29.95
N HIS A 338 -8.70 -16.35 -29.97
CA HIS A 338 -9.18 -17.48 -29.18
C HIS A 338 -9.19 -17.14 -27.68
N TYR A 339 -8.09 -16.61 -27.14
CA TYR A 339 -8.01 -16.24 -25.72
C TYR A 339 -8.89 -15.03 -25.35
N ILE A 340 -9.11 -14.08 -26.25
CA ILE A 340 -10.06 -12.97 -26.04
C ILE A 340 -11.50 -13.52 -25.81
N ARG A 341 -11.89 -14.56 -26.53
CA ARG A 341 -13.19 -15.22 -26.34
C ARG A 341 -13.30 -15.92 -24.99
N LEU A 342 -12.18 -16.30 -24.38
CA LEU A 342 -12.16 -16.91 -23.05
C LEU A 342 -12.22 -15.89 -21.89
N ILE A 343 -12.09 -14.59 -22.16
CA ILE A 343 -12.11 -13.55 -21.11
C ILE A 343 -13.32 -13.66 -20.17
N PRO A 344 -14.58 -13.87 -20.62
CA PRO A 344 -15.71 -14.00 -19.71
C PRO A 344 -15.57 -15.22 -18.78
N LEU A 345 -15.05 -16.33 -19.28
CA LEU A 345 -14.80 -17.53 -18.49
C LEU A 345 -13.65 -17.31 -17.49
N ALA A 346 -12.55 -16.71 -17.94
CA ALA A 346 -11.41 -16.33 -17.11
C ALA A 346 -11.83 -15.36 -15.97
N LEU A 347 -12.69 -14.38 -16.28
CA LEU A 347 -13.28 -13.50 -15.28
C LEU A 347 -14.08 -14.28 -14.23
N ALA A 348 -14.89 -15.25 -14.66
CA ALA A 348 -15.69 -16.06 -13.74
C ALA A 348 -14.79 -16.86 -12.78
N PHE A 349 -13.71 -17.47 -13.27
CA PHE A 349 -12.73 -18.17 -12.42
C PHE A 349 -11.99 -17.22 -11.48
N SER A 350 -11.49 -16.09 -11.99
CA SER A 350 -10.82 -15.08 -11.17
C SER A 350 -11.74 -14.54 -10.08
N ALA A 351 -12.97 -14.16 -10.41
CA ALA A 351 -13.96 -13.68 -9.45
C ALA A 351 -14.33 -14.75 -8.42
N GLY A 352 -14.48 -16.00 -8.86
CA GLY A 352 -14.75 -17.14 -7.98
C GLY A 352 -13.63 -17.38 -6.96
N ARG A 353 -12.36 -17.31 -7.39
CA ARG A 353 -11.18 -17.43 -6.50
C ARG A 353 -11.13 -16.30 -5.48
N VAL A 354 -11.31 -15.04 -5.91
CA VAL A 354 -11.36 -13.89 -4.99
C VAL A 354 -12.50 -14.03 -3.99
N PHE A 355 -13.68 -14.42 -4.44
CA PHE A 355 -14.83 -14.60 -3.57
C PHE A 355 -14.60 -15.73 -2.54
N LEU A 356 -14.08 -16.87 -2.96
CA LEU A 356 -13.77 -17.98 -2.06
C LEU A 356 -12.66 -17.59 -1.07
N ALA A 357 -11.58 -16.95 -1.54
CA ALA A 357 -10.53 -16.45 -0.67
C ALA A 357 -11.05 -15.42 0.34
N TYR A 358 -12.00 -14.56 -0.06
CA TYR A 358 -12.65 -13.62 0.84
C TYR A 358 -13.44 -14.33 1.95
N LEU A 359 -14.23 -15.35 1.60
CA LEU A 359 -15.00 -16.12 2.58
C LEU A 359 -14.07 -16.84 3.58
N VAL A 360 -12.99 -17.45 3.09
CA VAL A 360 -11.98 -18.10 3.94
C VAL A 360 -11.30 -17.08 4.86
N SER A 361 -10.89 -15.93 4.29
CA SER A 361 -10.27 -14.86 5.07
C SER A 361 -11.20 -14.32 6.15
N LEU A 362 -12.48 -14.13 5.85
CA LEU A 362 -13.47 -13.68 6.82
C LEU A 362 -13.72 -14.73 7.91
N ALA A 363 -13.80 -16.00 7.52
CA ALA A 363 -13.98 -17.12 8.45
C ALA A 363 -12.81 -17.26 9.45
N ILE A 364 -11.61 -16.84 9.07
CA ILE A 364 -10.43 -16.82 9.93
C ILE A 364 -10.35 -15.49 10.71
N ALA A 365 -10.49 -14.35 10.02
CA ALA A 365 -10.26 -13.02 10.60
C ALA A 365 -11.26 -12.69 11.72
N PHE A 366 -12.54 -13.02 11.55
CA PHE A 366 -13.59 -12.67 12.51
C PHE A 366 -13.43 -13.39 13.85
N PRO A 367 -13.29 -14.73 13.91
CA PRO A 367 -13.03 -15.43 15.18
C PRO A 367 -11.70 -15.01 15.81
N LEU A 368 -10.65 -14.81 15.00
CA LEU A 368 -9.34 -14.39 15.48
C LEU A 368 -9.40 -13.01 16.12
N ALA A 369 -10.07 -12.04 15.49
CA ALA A 369 -10.27 -10.70 16.04
C ALA A 369 -11.05 -10.73 17.37
N LEU A 370 -12.11 -11.53 17.44
CA LEU A 370 -12.89 -11.73 18.66
C LEU A 370 -12.07 -12.38 19.78
N TRP A 371 -11.28 -13.39 19.46
CA TRP A 371 -10.43 -14.06 20.44
C TRP A 371 -9.37 -13.10 21.01
N ILE A 372 -8.68 -12.36 20.14
CA ILE A 372 -7.70 -11.35 20.57
C ILE A 372 -8.35 -10.27 21.41
N PHE A 373 -9.52 -9.77 21.01
CA PHE A 373 -10.24 -8.70 21.72
C PHE A 373 -10.69 -9.15 23.13
N ARG A 374 -11.24 -10.36 23.26
CA ARG A 374 -11.76 -10.87 24.55
C ARG A 374 -10.71 -11.40 25.50
N SER A 375 -9.57 -11.82 24.99
CA SER A 375 -8.52 -12.46 25.79
C SER A 375 -7.45 -11.46 26.21
N ARG A 376 -7.25 -11.30 27.53
CA ARG A 376 -6.10 -10.52 28.05
C ARG A 376 -4.76 -11.08 27.56
N ARG A 377 -4.64 -12.41 27.40
CA ARG A 377 -3.45 -13.06 26.82
C ARG A 377 -3.37 -12.78 25.33
N GLY A 378 -4.50 -12.83 24.61
CA GLY A 378 -4.59 -12.47 23.18
C GLY A 378 -4.10 -11.06 22.93
N THR A 379 -4.64 -10.07 23.65
CA THR A 379 -4.22 -8.67 23.49
C THR A 379 -2.77 -8.44 23.89
N ARG A 380 -2.26 -9.11 24.94
CA ARG A 380 -0.89 -8.91 25.44
C ARG A 380 0.18 -9.57 24.60
N PHE A 381 -0.06 -10.80 24.15
CA PHE A 381 0.91 -11.63 23.43
C PHE A 381 0.51 -11.89 21.97
N GLY A 382 -0.76 -12.17 21.71
CA GLY A 382 -1.24 -12.51 20.38
C GLY A 382 -1.18 -11.30 19.42
N MET A 383 -1.59 -10.12 19.86
CA MET A 383 -1.57 -8.93 19.01
C MET A 383 -0.17 -8.54 18.51
N PRO A 384 0.89 -8.49 19.35
CA PRO A 384 2.26 -8.27 18.88
C PRO A 384 2.74 -9.32 17.89
N VAL A 385 2.41 -10.60 18.10
CA VAL A 385 2.77 -11.70 17.19
C VAL A 385 2.09 -11.51 15.84
N ILE A 386 0.79 -11.23 15.84
CA ILE A 386 0.03 -10.96 14.61
C ILE A 386 0.59 -9.75 13.87
N GLN A 387 0.95 -8.68 14.57
CA GLN A 387 1.57 -7.50 13.95
C GLN A 387 2.90 -7.83 13.27
N VAL A 388 3.74 -8.68 13.88
CA VAL A 388 4.99 -9.12 13.27
C VAL A 388 4.70 -9.96 12.02
N ILE A 389 3.81 -10.95 12.10
CA ILE A 389 3.45 -11.80 10.96
C ILE A 389 2.85 -10.96 9.82
N ALA A 390 1.93 -10.07 10.15
CA ALA A 390 1.28 -9.19 9.17
C ALA A 390 2.22 -8.12 8.58
N SER A 391 3.36 -7.85 9.21
CA SER A 391 4.37 -6.93 8.67
C SER A 391 5.21 -7.56 7.55
N ILE A 392 5.19 -8.89 7.43
CA ILE A 392 5.86 -9.58 6.34
C ILE A 392 5.01 -9.41 5.08
N PRO A 393 5.55 -8.81 4.00
CA PRO A 393 4.79 -8.70 2.76
C PRO A 393 4.41 -10.08 2.25
N ALA A 394 3.13 -10.33 2.07
CA ALA A 394 2.64 -11.63 1.60
C ALA A 394 3.33 -12.07 0.28
N THR A 395 3.59 -11.10 -0.60
CA THR A 395 4.28 -11.32 -1.88
C THR A 395 5.69 -11.90 -1.74
N ALA A 396 6.39 -11.62 -0.65
CA ALA A 396 7.71 -12.20 -0.38
C ALA A 396 7.65 -13.73 -0.20
N LEU A 397 6.49 -14.24 0.23
CA LEU A 397 6.26 -15.66 0.46
C LEU A 397 5.51 -16.35 -0.70
N PHE A 398 5.02 -15.61 -1.71
CA PHE A 398 4.26 -16.17 -2.83
C PHE A 398 5.00 -17.28 -3.57
N PRO A 399 6.27 -17.11 -4.01
CA PRO A 399 6.99 -18.18 -4.68
C PRO A 399 7.10 -19.42 -3.81
N LEU A 400 7.40 -19.23 -2.51
CA LEU A 400 7.49 -20.33 -1.56
C LEU A 400 6.15 -21.06 -1.46
N PHE A 401 5.06 -20.36 -1.21
CA PHE A 401 3.74 -20.98 -1.05
C PHE A 401 3.27 -21.67 -2.32
N LEU A 402 3.39 -20.99 -3.47
CA LEU A 402 2.94 -21.55 -4.74
C LEU A 402 3.74 -22.79 -5.12
N PHE A 403 5.07 -22.73 -5.08
CA PHE A 403 5.92 -23.86 -5.49
C PHE A 403 5.87 -25.04 -4.51
N SER A 404 5.72 -24.78 -3.19
CA SER A 404 5.67 -25.85 -2.20
C SER A 404 4.27 -26.45 -2.03
N LEU A 405 3.21 -25.68 -2.20
CA LEU A 405 1.85 -26.13 -1.92
C LEU A 405 1.15 -26.74 -3.13
N LYS A 406 1.54 -26.36 -4.38
CA LYS A 406 0.88 -26.87 -5.59
C LYS A 406 0.82 -28.40 -5.66
N ASP A 407 1.90 -29.06 -5.24
CA ASP A 407 2.05 -30.51 -5.27
C ASP A 407 1.33 -31.22 -4.08
N VAL A 408 1.02 -30.46 -3.03
CA VAL A 408 0.38 -30.98 -1.80
C VAL A 408 -1.14 -30.81 -1.82
N ILE A 409 -1.61 -29.60 -2.17
CA ILE A 409 -3.04 -29.24 -2.10
C ILE A 409 -3.64 -28.93 -3.49
N GLY A 410 -2.85 -29.06 -4.55
CA GLY A 410 -3.23 -28.70 -5.91
C GLY A 410 -3.05 -27.22 -6.22
N THR A 411 -2.84 -26.91 -7.51
CA THR A 411 -2.53 -25.56 -7.98
C THR A 411 -3.62 -24.54 -7.67
N GLU A 412 -4.89 -24.89 -7.88
CA GLU A 412 -6.03 -23.99 -7.60
C GLU A 412 -6.11 -23.61 -6.12
N SER A 413 -5.94 -24.61 -5.22
CA SER A 413 -5.96 -24.36 -3.77
C SER A 413 -4.77 -23.52 -3.33
N ALA A 414 -3.59 -23.72 -3.92
CA ALA A 414 -2.39 -22.92 -3.65
C ALA A 414 -2.59 -21.46 -4.07
N VAL A 415 -3.18 -21.21 -5.25
CA VAL A 415 -3.54 -19.87 -5.72
C VAL A 415 -4.52 -19.20 -4.75
N ILE A 416 -5.61 -19.87 -4.37
CA ILE A 416 -6.58 -19.34 -3.41
C ILE A 416 -5.91 -19.03 -2.07
N PHE A 417 -5.04 -19.92 -1.56
CA PHE A 417 -4.29 -19.69 -0.32
C PHE A 417 -3.45 -18.44 -0.37
N VAL A 418 -2.74 -18.20 -1.47
CA VAL A 418 -1.96 -16.97 -1.68
C VAL A 418 -2.86 -15.74 -1.66
N VAL A 419 -4.03 -15.78 -2.32
CA VAL A 419 -4.99 -14.67 -2.29
C VAL A 419 -5.52 -14.43 -0.87
N VAL A 420 -5.77 -15.48 -0.08
CA VAL A 420 -6.15 -15.38 1.34
C VAL A 420 -5.10 -14.58 2.12
N THR A 421 -3.79 -14.83 1.92
CA THR A 421 -2.73 -14.09 2.62
C THR A 421 -2.75 -12.58 2.29
N GLY A 422 -3.17 -12.21 1.09
CA GLY A 422 -3.32 -10.82 0.65
C GLY A 422 -4.59 -10.12 1.20
N MET A 423 -5.55 -10.87 1.75
CA MET A 423 -6.84 -10.34 2.22
C MET A 423 -7.00 -10.37 3.74
N LEU A 424 -6.48 -11.41 4.39
CA LEU A 424 -6.71 -11.77 5.79
C LEU A 424 -6.43 -10.62 6.76
N TRP A 425 -5.28 -9.95 6.61
CA TRP A 425 -4.83 -8.93 7.56
C TRP A 425 -5.66 -7.66 7.46
N TYR A 426 -6.14 -7.29 6.27
CA TYR A 426 -7.05 -6.15 6.09
C TYR A 426 -8.35 -6.37 6.84
N LEU A 427 -8.96 -7.55 6.72
CA LEU A 427 -10.16 -7.91 7.47
C LEU A 427 -9.91 -7.95 8.97
N PHE A 428 -8.83 -8.62 9.39
CA PHE A 428 -8.50 -8.77 10.81
C PHE A 428 -8.33 -7.43 11.52
N PHE A 429 -7.49 -6.54 10.99
CA PHE A 429 -7.22 -5.25 11.65
C PHE A 429 -8.44 -4.32 11.68
N ASN A 430 -9.21 -4.29 10.60
CA ASN A 430 -10.45 -3.51 10.58
C ASN A 430 -11.47 -4.07 11.57
N LEU A 431 -11.73 -5.36 11.58
CA LEU A 431 -12.67 -5.98 12.54
C LEU A 431 -12.21 -5.79 13.99
N TYR A 432 -10.93 -5.98 14.28
CA TYR A 432 -10.37 -5.74 15.61
C TYR A 432 -10.52 -4.28 16.05
N SER A 433 -10.26 -3.34 15.14
CA SER A 433 -10.49 -1.91 15.38
C SER A 433 -11.97 -1.62 15.68
N GLY A 434 -12.88 -2.17 14.86
CA GLY A 434 -14.32 -2.01 15.05
C GLY A 434 -14.84 -2.58 16.38
N LEU A 435 -14.28 -3.70 16.84
CA LEU A 435 -14.60 -4.23 18.17
C LEU A 435 -14.18 -3.27 19.29
N ARG A 436 -13.11 -2.53 19.11
CA ARG A 436 -12.60 -1.58 20.10
C ARG A 436 -13.34 -0.24 20.12
N THR A 437 -14.09 0.09 19.07
CA THR A 437 -14.87 1.32 18.99
C THR A 437 -16.27 1.19 19.60
N ILE A 438 -16.70 -0.02 19.99
CA ILE A 438 -17.98 -0.22 20.69
C ILE A 438 -17.91 0.48 22.05
N PRO A 439 -18.82 1.46 22.32
CA PRO A 439 -18.83 2.21 23.58
C PRO A 439 -19.02 1.28 24.80
N PRO A 440 -18.28 1.50 25.90
CA PRO A 440 -18.43 0.70 27.13
C PRO A 440 -19.85 0.72 27.69
N ASP A 441 -20.55 1.83 27.55
CA ASP A 441 -21.94 1.99 28.04
C ASP A 441 -22.90 1.02 27.33
N LEU A 442 -22.69 0.78 26.02
CA LEU A 442 -23.49 -0.21 25.30
C LEU A 442 -23.16 -1.64 25.72
N GLU A 443 -21.91 -1.92 26.10
CA GLU A 443 -21.55 -3.22 26.70
C GLU A 443 -22.22 -3.41 28.07
N GLU A 444 -22.24 -2.38 28.92
CA GLU A 444 -22.91 -2.42 30.20
C GLU A 444 -24.42 -2.58 30.04
N ALA A 445 -25.05 -1.83 29.15
CA ALA A 445 -26.48 -1.97 28.84
C ALA A 445 -26.81 -3.39 28.36
N ALA A 446 -26.02 -3.95 27.47
CA ALA A 446 -26.20 -5.32 26.98
C ALA A 446 -26.09 -6.36 28.10
N ARG A 447 -25.14 -6.17 29.03
CA ARG A 447 -24.99 -7.02 30.23
C ARG A 447 -26.18 -6.90 31.16
N SER A 448 -26.65 -5.67 31.42
CA SER A 448 -27.81 -5.38 32.27
C SER A 448 -29.11 -5.97 31.72
N MET A 449 -29.24 -5.99 30.38
CA MET A 449 -30.33 -6.67 29.66
C MET A 449 -30.19 -8.20 29.62
N GLY A 450 -29.16 -8.77 30.26
CA GLY A 450 -28.91 -10.22 30.25
C GLY A 450 -28.49 -10.79 28.90
N LEU A 451 -28.05 -9.98 27.94
CA LEU A 451 -27.62 -10.45 26.63
C LEU A 451 -26.33 -11.26 26.74
N LYS A 452 -26.42 -12.56 26.49
CA LYS A 452 -25.28 -13.49 26.49
C LYS A 452 -25.29 -14.36 25.23
N GLY A 453 -24.14 -14.89 24.83
CA GLY A 453 -24.02 -15.81 23.69
C GLY A 453 -24.52 -15.22 22.38
N ARG A 454 -25.33 -15.96 21.62
CA ARG A 454 -25.80 -15.58 20.27
C ARG A 454 -26.58 -14.26 20.22
N PRO A 455 -27.47 -13.90 21.16
CA PRO A 455 -28.13 -12.59 21.20
C PRO A 455 -27.16 -11.41 21.38
N TYR A 456 -26.11 -11.55 22.19
CA TYR A 456 -25.07 -10.54 22.37
C TYR A 456 -24.35 -10.22 21.06
N TYR A 457 -23.95 -11.26 20.31
CA TYR A 457 -23.31 -11.05 19.01
C TYR A 457 -24.25 -10.39 18.01
N ARG A 458 -25.49 -10.88 17.89
CA ARG A 458 -26.41 -10.40 16.87
C ARG A 458 -26.90 -8.97 17.11
N LYS A 459 -27.08 -8.57 18.40
CA LYS A 459 -27.67 -7.26 18.75
C LYS A 459 -26.63 -6.19 19.05
N LEU A 460 -25.42 -6.54 19.48
CA LEU A 460 -24.36 -5.58 19.82
C LEU A 460 -23.15 -5.69 18.90
N VAL A 461 -22.49 -6.87 18.86
CA VAL A 461 -21.19 -7.01 18.20
C VAL A 461 -21.29 -6.81 16.68
N LEU A 462 -22.19 -7.52 16.01
CA LEU A 462 -22.33 -7.44 14.55
C LEU A 462 -22.77 -6.04 14.08
N PRO A 463 -23.79 -5.39 14.66
CA PRO A 463 -24.12 -4.01 14.33
C PRO A 463 -22.97 -3.04 14.63
N GLY A 464 -22.35 -3.19 15.81
CA GLY A 464 -21.27 -2.30 16.27
C GLY A 464 -19.99 -2.39 15.45
N THR A 465 -19.74 -3.52 14.80
CA THR A 465 -18.57 -3.70 13.94
C THR A 465 -18.89 -3.56 12.45
N PHE A 466 -20.14 -3.27 12.08
CA PHE A 466 -20.58 -3.33 10.68
C PHE A 466 -19.83 -2.31 9.79
N ALA A 467 -19.62 -1.08 10.25
CA ALA A 467 -18.87 -0.08 9.49
C ALA A 467 -17.40 -0.53 9.26
N ALA A 468 -16.75 -1.06 10.30
CA ALA A 468 -15.40 -1.59 10.19
C ALA A 468 -15.33 -2.85 9.31
N PHE A 469 -16.35 -3.71 9.36
CA PHE A 469 -16.48 -4.86 8.46
C PHE A 469 -16.56 -4.43 7.00
N VAL A 470 -17.40 -3.44 6.66
CA VAL A 470 -17.52 -2.94 5.29
C VAL A 470 -16.20 -2.33 4.81
N THR A 471 -15.56 -1.48 5.63
CA THR A 471 -14.25 -0.89 5.29
C THR A 471 -13.19 -1.96 5.11
N GLY A 472 -13.13 -2.93 6.03
CA GLY A 472 -12.21 -4.06 5.94
C GLY A 472 -12.43 -4.91 4.70
N SER A 473 -13.68 -5.11 4.29
CA SER A 473 -14.04 -5.86 3.07
C SER A 473 -13.62 -5.14 1.79
N ILE A 474 -13.83 -3.82 1.71
CA ILE A 474 -13.38 -3.01 0.58
C ILE A 474 -11.85 -3.11 0.41
N THR A 475 -11.12 -2.92 1.49
CA THR A 475 -9.65 -2.97 1.46
C THR A 475 -9.13 -4.38 1.17
N ALA A 476 -9.75 -5.41 1.76
CA ALA A 476 -9.38 -6.80 1.53
C ALA A 476 -9.60 -7.23 0.07
N LEU A 477 -10.72 -6.85 -0.54
CA LEU A 477 -10.99 -7.16 -1.94
C LEU A 477 -10.03 -6.42 -2.88
N GLY A 478 -9.67 -5.17 -2.58
CA GLY A 478 -8.62 -4.47 -3.31
C GLY A 478 -7.29 -5.21 -3.25
N GLY A 479 -6.87 -5.67 -2.06
CA GLY A 479 -5.71 -6.53 -1.88
C GLY A 479 -5.83 -7.87 -2.61
N GLY A 480 -6.99 -8.51 -2.56
CA GLY A 480 -7.28 -9.79 -3.21
C GLY A 480 -7.14 -9.74 -4.72
N TRP A 481 -7.72 -8.74 -5.38
CA TRP A 481 -7.57 -8.55 -6.83
C TRP A 481 -6.13 -8.32 -7.25
N ASN A 482 -5.38 -7.49 -6.49
CA ASN A 482 -3.96 -7.28 -6.78
C ASN A 482 -3.13 -8.55 -6.60
N THR A 483 -3.42 -9.34 -5.56
CA THR A 483 -2.74 -10.61 -5.28
C THR A 483 -3.07 -11.67 -6.34
N LEU A 484 -4.34 -11.74 -6.75
CA LEU A 484 -4.81 -12.73 -7.71
C LEU A 484 -4.10 -12.62 -9.05
N VAL A 485 -3.94 -11.41 -9.59
CA VAL A 485 -3.28 -11.19 -10.88
C VAL A 485 -1.93 -11.90 -10.95
N ILE A 486 -1.16 -11.87 -9.85
CA ILE A 486 0.15 -12.54 -9.80
C ILE A 486 0.02 -14.02 -9.49
N ALA A 487 -0.93 -14.38 -8.62
CA ALA A 487 -1.11 -15.76 -8.19
C ALA A 487 -1.62 -16.68 -9.32
N GLU A 488 -2.33 -16.11 -10.30
CA GLU A 488 -2.84 -16.87 -11.45
C GLU A 488 -1.76 -17.30 -12.44
N TYR A 489 -0.60 -16.63 -12.42
CA TYR A 489 0.56 -17.08 -13.14
C TYR A 489 1.84 -16.72 -12.37
N LEU A 490 2.75 -17.64 -12.28
CA LEU A 490 4.08 -17.44 -11.74
C LEU A 490 5.03 -18.46 -12.35
N SER A 491 6.07 -17.99 -13.04
CA SER A 491 7.03 -18.85 -13.71
C SER A 491 8.45 -18.48 -13.26
N TYR A 492 9.29 -19.48 -13.00
CA TYR A 492 10.73 -19.27 -12.79
C TYR A 492 11.52 -20.54 -13.12
N GLY A 493 12.46 -20.44 -14.05
CA GLY A 493 13.20 -21.60 -14.55
C GLY A 493 12.23 -22.66 -15.08
N ASN A 494 12.31 -23.87 -14.56
CA ASN A 494 11.42 -24.98 -14.91
C ASN A 494 10.14 -25.03 -14.06
N GLN A 495 9.97 -24.14 -13.09
CA GLN A 495 8.75 -24.04 -12.28
C GLN A 495 7.76 -23.11 -12.97
N HIS A 496 6.60 -23.64 -13.30
CA HIS A 496 5.52 -22.88 -13.93
C HIS A 496 4.21 -23.16 -13.22
N ILE A 497 3.51 -22.09 -12.87
CA ILE A 497 2.16 -22.12 -12.35
C ILE A 497 1.32 -21.22 -13.24
N SER A 498 0.31 -21.79 -13.85
CA SER A 498 -0.66 -21.11 -14.67
C SER A 498 -2.02 -21.72 -14.43
N VAL A 499 -3.00 -20.90 -14.15
CA VAL A 499 -4.41 -21.27 -14.00
C VAL A 499 -5.26 -20.29 -14.77
N LEU A 500 -6.24 -20.78 -15.52
CA LEU A 500 -7.08 -19.91 -16.35
C LEU A 500 -7.73 -18.81 -15.53
N GLY A 501 -7.34 -17.57 -15.82
CA GLY A 501 -7.81 -16.38 -15.15
C GLY A 501 -7.40 -15.11 -15.88
N LEU A 502 -7.86 -13.95 -15.38
CA LEU A 502 -7.51 -12.66 -16.00
C LEU A 502 -6.02 -12.35 -15.86
N GLY A 503 -5.38 -12.76 -14.75
CA GLY A 503 -3.95 -12.59 -14.53
C GLY A 503 -3.13 -13.35 -15.58
N GLU A 504 -3.46 -14.61 -15.85
CA GLU A 504 -2.83 -15.41 -16.90
C GLU A 504 -3.01 -14.78 -18.29
N LEU A 505 -4.23 -14.33 -18.61
CA LEU A 505 -4.50 -13.71 -19.92
C LEU A 505 -3.74 -12.39 -20.09
N ILE A 506 -3.53 -11.62 -19.03
CA ILE A 506 -2.70 -10.43 -19.04
C ILE A 506 -1.24 -10.83 -19.32
N ASP A 507 -0.72 -11.86 -18.67
CA ASP A 507 0.64 -12.35 -18.86
C ASP A 507 0.88 -12.86 -20.29
N LEU A 508 0.00 -13.74 -20.77
CA LEU A 508 0.07 -14.26 -22.14
C LEU A 508 0.08 -13.14 -23.20
N GLY A 509 -0.59 -12.02 -22.91
CA GLY A 509 -0.65 -10.87 -23.81
C GLY A 509 0.60 -9.98 -23.80
N VAL A 510 1.43 -10.06 -22.74
CA VAL A 510 2.63 -9.21 -22.59
C VAL A 510 3.85 -9.81 -23.27
N PHE A 511 4.00 -11.13 -23.18
CA PHE A 511 5.25 -11.78 -23.50
C PHE A 511 5.25 -12.43 -24.90
N ALA A 512 6.39 -12.25 -25.59
CA ALA A 512 6.70 -13.02 -26.78
C ALA A 512 7.12 -14.46 -26.40
N PRO A 513 7.08 -15.44 -27.35
CA PRO A 513 7.51 -16.80 -27.10
C PRO A 513 8.81 -16.90 -26.28
N PRO A 514 8.97 -17.90 -25.36
CA PRO A 514 8.17 -19.13 -25.30
C PRO A 514 6.89 -19.08 -24.47
N THR A 515 6.60 -18.02 -23.71
CA THR A 515 5.48 -17.97 -22.80
C THR A 515 4.32 -17.10 -23.29
N GLY A 516 4.59 -16.08 -24.13
CA GLY A 516 3.57 -15.17 -24.64
C GLY A 516 3.10 -15.48 -26.06
N ILE A 517 2.04 -14.83 -26.46
CA ILE A 517 1.43 -15.00 -27.79
C ILE A 517 1.88 -13.87 -28.71
N ALA A 518 2.41 -14.21 -29.89
CA ALA A 518 2.72 -13.21 -30.91
C ALA A 518 1.47 -12.39 -31.25
N GLY A 519 1.54 -11.04 -31.15
CA GLY A 519 0.38 -10.17 -31.31
C GLY A 519 -0.60 -10.21 -30.13
N GLY A 520 -0.16 -10.60 -28.94
CA GLY A 520 -1.00 -10.73 -27.73
C GLY A 520 -1.39 -9.42 -27.04
N PHE A 521 -0.82 -8.29 -27.45
CA PHE A 521 -1.07 -7.00 -26.81
C PHE A 521 -2.57 -6.62 -26.72
N PRO A 522 -3.41 -6.85 -27.75
CA PRO A 522 -4.86 -6.66 -27.65
C PRO A 522 -5.52 -7.53 -26.60
N LEU A 523 -5.04 -8.77 -26.38
CA LEU A 523 -5.51 -9.66 -25.33
C LEU A 523 -5.22 -9.06 -23.95
N MET A 524 -3.98 -8.60 -23.71
CA MET A 524 -3.59 -7.96 -22.46
C MET A 524 -4.46 -6.74 -22.14
N VAL A 525 -4.63 -5.84 -23.11
CA VAL A 525 -5.43 -4.61 -22.92
C VAL A 525 -6.89 -4.96 -22.62
N THR A 526 -7.47 -5.91 -23.35
CA THR A 526 -8.87 -6.33 -23.15
C THR A 526 -9.06 -7.00 -21.78
N ALA A 527 -8.15 -7.87 -21.38
CA ALA A 527 -8.17 -8.50 -20.06
C ALA A 527 -8.01 -7.47 -18.92
N LEU A 528 -7.09 -6.51 -19.07
CA LEU A 528 -6.88 -5.42 -18.11
C LEU A 528 -8.11 -4.50 -17.99
N LEU A 529 -8.71 -4.11 -19.11
CA LEU A 529 -9.94 -3.31 -19.11
C LEU A 529 -11.09 -4.05 -18.46
N THR A 530 -11.23 -5.36 -18.73
CA THR A 530 -12.25 -6.21 -18.10
C THR A 530 -12.05 -6.29 -16.59
N LEU A 531 -10.82 -6.51 -16.13
CA LEU A 531 -10.47 -6.51 -14.70
C LEU A 531 -10.83 -5.17 -14.05
N THR A 532 -10.37 -4.07 -14.64
CA THR A 532 -10.60 -2.71 -14.12
C THR A 532 -12.10 -2.40 -14.05
N LEU A 533 -12.84 -2.67 -15.13
CA LEU A 533 -14.28 -2.44 -15.18
C LEU A 533 -15.00 -3.27 -14.12
N THR A 534 -14.62 -4.53 -13.94
CA THR A 534 -15.22 -5.42 -12.92
C THR A 534 -15.02 -4.86 -11.51
N VAL A 535 -13.79 -4.45 -11.16
CA VAL A 535 -13.50 -3.88 -9.84
C VAL A 535 -14.27 -2.58 -9.62
N VAL A 536 -14.33 -1.69 -10.62
CA VAL A 536 -15.10 -0.43 -10.54
C VAL A 536 -16.60 -0.70 -10.38
N VAL A 537 -17.16 -1.64 -11.14
CA VAL A 537 -18.58 -2.00 -11.07
C VAL A 537 -18.92 -2.60 -9.70
N VAL A 538 -18.12 -3.53 -9.20
CA VAL A 538 -18.30 -4.13 -7.87
C VAL A 538 -18.20 -3.05 -6.78
N ASN A 539 -17.22 -2.17 -6.87
CA ASN A 539 -17.08 -1.06 -5.91
C ASN A 539 -18.31 -0.13 -5.93
N LYS A 540 -18.78 0.25 -7.13
CA LYS A 540 -19.90 1.19 -7.29
C LYS A 540 -21.24 0.58 -6.90
N LEU A 541 -21.51 -0.67 -7.26
CA LEU A 541 -22.82 -1.31 -7.07
C LEU A 541 -22.98 -2.00 -5.72
N ILE A 542 -21.90 -2.49 -5.13
CA ILE A 542 -21.94 -3.26 -3.86
C ILE A 542 -21.37 -2.42 -2.71
N TRP A 543 -20.12 -1.97 -2.83
CA TRP A 543 -19.41 -1.42 -1.68
C TRP A 543 -19.81 -0.01 -1.32
N ARG A 544 -20.00 0.89 -2.29
CA ARG A 544 -20.47 2.27 -1.99
C ARG A 544 -21.83 2.30 -1.31
N PRO A 545 -22.86 1.56 -1.76
CA PRO A 545 -24.14 1.48 -1.06
C PRO A 545 -24.00 0.89 0.36
N LEU A 546 -23.22 -0.18 0.52
CA LEU A 546 -22.99 -0.78 1.84
C LEU A 546 -22.25 0.16 2.79
N TYR A 547 -21.26 0.89 2.29
CA TYR A 547 -20.54 1.90 3.06
C TYR A 547 -21.47 3.04 3.51
N ARG A 548 -22.35 3.49 2.62
CA ARG A 548 -23.36 4.50 2.95
C ARG A 548 -24.31 4.01 4.05
N ILE A 549 -24.83 2.79 3.93
CA ILE A 549 -25.66 2.19 4.97
C ILE A 549 -24.90 2.08 6.30
N ALA A 550 -23.62 1.69 6.25
CA ALA A 550 -22.79 1.55 7.43
C ALA A 550 -22.56 2.88 8.15
N THR A 551 -22.36 3.96 7.42
CA THR A 551 -22.10 5.30 7.98
C THR A 551 -23.37 6.04 8.39
N GLU A 552 -24.53 5.79 7.76
CA GLU A 552 -25.80 6.45 8.08
C GLU A 552 -26.59 5.73 9.19
N LYS A 553 -26.58 4.39 9.21
CA LYS A 553 -27.43 3.58 10.10
C LYS A 553 -26.76 3.07 11.36
N TYR A 554 -25.42 2.89 11.29
CA TYR A 554 -24.64 2.24 12.35
C TYR A 554 -23.56 3.17 12.93
N ARG A 555 -23.80 4.47 12.86
CA ARG A 555 -22.95 5.47 13.51
C ARG A 555 -23.40 5.62 14.95
N TYR A 556 -22.46 5.52 15.88
CA TYR A 556 -22.65 5.86 17.28
C TYR A 556 -22.29 7.34 17.43
N ASP A 557 -23.27 8.23 17.34
CA ASP A 557 -23.14 9.63 17.73
C ASP A 557 -23.59 9.79 19.19
#